data_79fe12232cc8ae253b27fe9ed231a5ea
#
_entry.id   79fe12232cc8ae253b27fe9ed231a5ea
#
_cell.length_a   1.000
_cell.length_b   1.000
_cell.length_c   1.000
_cell.angle_alpha   90.00
_cell.angle_beta   90.00
_cell.angle_gamma   90.00
#
_symmetry.space_group_name_H-M   'P 1'
#
loop_
_entity.id
_entity.type
_entity.pdbx_description
1 polymer ?
#
loop_
_entity_poly.entity_id
_entity_poly.type
_entity_poly.pdbx_seq_one_letter_code
_entity_poly.pdbx_strand_id
1 'polypeptide(L)'
;MVRIDFFTKKDAEYSDYMRYIIANTLQEYEGEVTLNQIPENKATDEEISKYGIEVYPTIIVSGDNMDGFNKLEGMARKADLINVMLIYDKK
;
A
#
# COMPACT_ATOMS: atom_id res chain seq x y z
N MET A 1 5.38 -5.34 -12.62
CA MET A 1 5.20 -5.80 -11.24
C MET A 1 4.52 -4.73 -10.40
N VAL A 2 3.56 -5.13 -9.59
CA VAL A 2 2.87 -4.23 -8.68
C VAL A 2 3.69 -4.09 -7.40
N ARG A 3 3.79 -2.87 -6.89
CA ARG A 3 4.50 -2.60 -5.64
C ARG A 3 3.54 -2.00 -4.63
N ILE A 4 3.55 -2.54 -3.43
CA ILE A 4 2.74 -2.03 -2.33
C ILE A 4 3.67 -1.58 -1.20
N ASP A 5 3.55 -0.32 -0.82
CA ASP A 5 4.25 0.22 0.35
C ASP A 5 3.20 0.49 1.42
N PHE A 6 3.30 -0.24 2.52
CA PHE A 6 2.32 -0.17 3.61
C PHE A 6 2.93 0.60 4.79
N PHE A 7 2.47 1.83 4.95
CA PHE A 7 2.96 2.71 6.01
C PHE A 7 2.09 2.53 7.26
N THR A 8 2.72 2.14 8.35
CA THR A 8 2.02 1.87 9.61
C THR A 8 2.57 2.69 10.75
N LYS A 9 1.77 2.78 11.80
CA LYS A 9 2.14 3.43 13.04
C LYS A 9 1.67 2.52 14.17
N LYS A 10 2.45 2.42 15.24
CA LYS A 10 2.22 1.44 16.30
C LYS A 10 0.80 1.44 16.84
N ASP A 11 0.25 2.62 17.09
CA ASP A 11 -1.07 2.72 17.69
C ASP A 11 -2.14 3.19 16.70
N ALA A 12 -1.86 3.07 15.41
CA ALA A 12 -2.82 3.50 14.40
C ALA A 12 -3.99 2.53 14.35
N GLU A 13 -5.19 3.11 14.40
CA GLU A 13 -6.42 2.35 14.25
C GLU A 13 -6.43 1.70 12.86
N TYR A 14 -6.97 0.52 12.76
CA TYR A 14 -7.09 -0.24 11.51
C TYR A 14 -5.79 -0.80 10.94
N SER A 15 -4.64 -0.60 11.59
CA SER A 15 -3.40 -1.18 11.06
C SER A 15 -3.47 -2.69 10.96
N ASP A 16 -3.98 -3.35 11.99
CA ASP A 16 -4.10 -4.81 11.96
C ASP A 16 -5.13 -5.26 10.94
N TYR A 17 -6.23 -4.54 10.84
CA TYR A 17 -7.25 -4.84 9.85
C TYR A 17 -6.68 -4.72 8.43
N MET A 18 -5.94 -3.66 8.16
CA MET A 18 -5.36 -3.47 6.84
C MET A 18 -4.28 -4.49 6.53
N ARG A 19 -3.54 -4.92 7.54
CA ARG A 19 -2.55 -5.99 7.35
C ARG A 19 -3.26 -7.28 6.92
N TYR A 20 -4.40 -7.56 7.51
CA TYR A 20 -5.22 -8.71 7.14
C TYR A 20 -5.76 -8.55 5.70
N ILE A 21 -6.25 -7.38 5.35
CA ILE A 21 -6.76 -7.11 4.00
C ILE A 21 -5.66 -7.32 2.96
N ILE A 22 -4.46 -6.82 3.23
CA ILE A 22 -3.34 -6.98 2.31
C ILE A 22 -3.01 -8.47 2.15
N ALA A 23 -2.91 -9.21 3.25
CA ALA A 23 -2.56 -10.62 3.19
C ALA A 23 -3.60 -11.41 2.39
N ASN A 24 -4.88 -11.14 2.62
CA ASN A 24 -5.97 -11.79 1.89
C ASN A 24 -5.90 -11.48 0.41
N THR A 25 -5.66 -10.22 0.09
CA THR A 25 -5.59 -9.78 -1.29
C THR A 25 -4.44 -10.49 -2.03
N LEU A 26 -3.28 -10.56 -1.38
CA LEU A 26 -2.11 -11.17 -2.01
C LEU A 26 -2.29 -12.67 -2.23
N GLN A 27 -3.08 -13.35 -1.40
CA GLN A 27 -3.35 -14.76 -1.61
C GLN A 27 -4.15 -15.01 -2.87
N GLU A 28 -4.98 -14.06 -3.27
CA GLU A 28 -5.85 -14.22 -4.43
C GLU A 28 -5.31 -13.57 -5.69
N TYR A 29 -4.39 -12.65 -5.55
CA TYR A 29 -3.85 -11.94 -6.68
C TYR A 29 -2.80 -12.79 -7.40
N GLU A 30 -2.97 -13.00 -8.69
CA GLU A 30 -2.12 -13.92 -9.45
C GLU A 30 -0.85 -13.28 -10.02
N GLY A 31 -0.76 -11.96 -9.99
CA GLY A 31 0.43 -11.28 -10.51
C GLY A 31 1.53 -11.20 -9.47
N GLU A 32 2.68 -10.71 -9.90
CA GLU A 32 3.80 -10.50 -8.99
C GLU A 32 3.61 -9.21 -8.22
N VAL A 33 3.85 -9.27 -6.92
CA VAL A 33 3.70 -8.11 -6.04
C VAL A 33 4.89 -8.04 -5.09
N THR A 34 5.45 -6.85 -4.95
CA THR A 34 6.45 -6.58 -3.93
C THR A 34 5.75 -5.82 -2.80
N LEU A 35 5.84 -6.36 -1.60
CA LEU A 35 5.25 -5.72 -0.42
C LEU A 35 6.35 -5.21 0.50
N ASN A 36 6.30 -3.93 0.81
CA ASN A 36 7.19 -3.31 1.79
C ASN A 36 6.35 -2.80 2.95
N GLN A 37 6.69 -3.25 4.16
CA GLN A 37 6.04 -2.74 5.35
C GLN A 37 6.96 -1.71 5.98
N ILE A 38 6.45 -0.50 6.13
CA ILE A 38 7.24 0.64 6.56
C ILE A 38 6.62 1.25 7.83
N PRO A 39 7.11 0.86 9.01
CA PRO A 39 6.62 1.47 10.24
C PRO A 39 7.05 2.94 10.29
N GLU A 40 6.31 3.72 11.05
CA GLU A 40 6.53 5.17 11.15
C GLU A 40 7.99 5.53 11.44
N ASN A 41 8.63 4.79 12.32
CA ASN A 41 10.01 5.10 12.72
C ASN A 41 11.04 4.75 11.65
N LYS A 42 10.63 4.10 10.58
CA LYS A 42 11.53 3.74 9.47
C LYS A 42 11.20 4.49 8.19
N ALA A 43 10.10 5.23 8.17
CA ALA A 43 9.75 6.02 7.01
C ALA A 43 10.69 7.22 6.92
N THR A 44 11.20 7.49 5.73
CA THR A 44 12.09 8.64 5.54
C THR A 44 11.26 9.90 5.28
N ASP A 45 11.87 11.05 5.53
CA ASP A 45 11.22 12.33 5.23
C ASP A 45 10.90 12.43 3.75
N GLU A 46 11.77 11.88 2.91
CA GLU A 46 11.55 11.88 1.47
C GLU A 46 10.30 11.08 1.11
N GLU A 47 10.11 9.92 1.71
CA GLU A 47 8.94 9.08 1.46
C GLU A 47 7.67 9.76 1.93
N ILE A 48 7.72 10.33 3.12
CA ILE A 48 6.55 11.00 3.69
C ILE A 48 6.15 12.17 2.79
N SER A 49 7.12 12.94 2.34
CA SER A 49 6.86 14.08 1.47
C SER A 49 6.39 13.66 0.09
N LYS A 50 7.04 12.64 -0.49
CA LYS A 50 6.72 12.18 -1.84
C LYS A 50 5.28 11.67 -1.94
N TYR A 51 4.85 10.92 -0.95
CA TYR A 51 3.53 10.31 -0.97
C TYR A 51 2.48 11.09 -0.20
N GLY A 52 2.87 12.19 0.44
CA GLY A 52 1.94 12.98 1.23
C GLY A 52 1.32 12.19 2.37
N ILE A 53 2.17 11.47 3.12
CA ILE A 53 1.68 10.64 4.23
C ILE A 53 1.27 11.52 5.40
N GLU A 54 -0.01 11.55 5.70
CA GLU A 54 -0.55 12.35 6.78
C GLU A 54 -1.33 11.52 7.79
N VAL A 55 -1.80 10.36 7.38
CA VAL A 55 -2.56 9.47 8.26
C VAL A 55 -1.97 8.06 8.18
N TYR A 56 -2.26 7.26 9.18
CA TYR A 56 -1.82 5.86 9.24
C TYR A 56 -3.02 4.99 9.57
N PRO A 57 -3.10 3.80 9.02
CA PRO A 57 -2.20 3.27 7.99
C PRO A 57 -2.48 3.90 6.62
N THR A 58 -1.48 3.87 5.76
CA THR A 58 -1.63 4.32 4.39
C THR A 58 -0.97 3.30 3.47
N ILE A 59 -1.64 2.96 2.39
CA ILE A 59 -1.12 2.03 1.39
C ILE A 59 -0.82 2.81 0.13
N ILE A 60 0.40 2.68 -0.36
CA ILE A 60 0.79 3.26 -1.64
C ILE A 60 0.94 2.13 -2.64
N VAL A 61 0.24 2.22 -3.75
CA VAL A 61 0.34 1.23 -4.83
C VAL A 61 0.97 1.87 -6.04
N SER A 62 1.97 1.22 -6.59
CA SER A 62 2.68 1.73 -7.76
C SER A 62 3.13 0.56 -8.64
N GLY A 63 3.76 0.88 -9.76
CA GLY A 63 4.26 -0.14 -10.68
C GLY A 63 5.62 0.23 -11.22
N ASP A 64 6.35 -0.79 -11.70
CA ASP A 64 7.73 -0.60 -12.16
C ASP A 64 7.83 0.29 -13.39
N ASN A 65 6.86 0.20 -14.28
CA ASN A 65 6.95 0.86 -15.59
C ASN A 65 5.98 2.02 -15.71
N MET A 66 5.44 2.49 -14.61
CA MET A 66 4.45 3.57 -14.64
C MET A 66 4.83 4.63 -13.63
N ASP A 67 4.75 5.87 -14.05
CA ASP A 67 4.96 6.98 -13.13
C ASP A 67 3.71 7.15 -12.26
N GLY A 68 3.93 7.70 -11.08
CA GLY A 68 2.82 7.99 -10.20
C GLY A 68 2.47 6.82 -9.29
N PHE A 69 1.43 7.03 -8.50
CA PHE A 69 1.00 6.06 -7.51
C PHE A 69 -0.45 6.36 -7.12
N ASN A 70 -1.09 5.39 -6.49
CA ASN A 70 -2.38 5.59 -5.86
C ASN A 70 -2.23 5.41 -4.36
N LYS A 71 -2.99 6.18 -3.61
CA LYS A 71 -2.90 6.19 -2.15
C LYS A 71 -4.25 5.80 -1.55
N LEU A 72 -4.22 4.83 -0.64
CA LEU A 72 -5.40 4.42 0.12
C LEU A 72 -5.14 4.74 1.59
N GLU A 73 -5.87 5.72 2.12
CA GLU A 73 -5.66 6.20 3.48
C GLU A 73 -6.65 5.59 4.45
N GLY A 74 -6.13 5.17 5.62
CA GLY A 74 -6.96 4.61 6.66
C GLY A 74 -7.45 3.23 6.28
N MET A 75 -8.76 3.02 6.38
CA MET A 75 -9.35 1.72 6.10
C MET A 75 -9.81 1.63 4.64
N ALA A 76 -9.45 0.55 3.97
CA ALA A 76 -9.89 0.30 2.60
C ALA A 76 -10.36 -1.14 2.50
N ARG A 77 -11.24 -1.39 1.54
CA ARG A 77 -11.75 -2.75 1.33
C ARG A 77 -10.84 -3.49 0.35
N LYS A 78 -10.92 -4.82 0.42
CA LYS A 78 -10.16 -5.67 -0.50
C LYS A 78 -10.43 -5.31 -1.96
N ALA A 79 -11.69 -5.04 -2.30
CA ALA A 79 -12.05 -4.67 -3.68
C ALA A 79 -11.36 -3.38 -4.11
N ASP A 80 -11.24 -2.41 -3.20
CA ASP A 80 -10.56 -1.17 -3.52
C ASP A 80 -9.09 -1.40 -3.79
N LEU A 81 -8.46 -2.25 -2.99
CA LEU A 81 -7.04 -2.55 -3.17
C LEU A 81 -6.81 -3.28 -4.50
N ILE A 82 -7.63 -4.26 -4.81
CA ILE A 82 -7.50 -5.01 -6.06
C ILE A 82 -7.68 -4.09 -7.26
N ASN A 83 -8.68 -3.20 -7.22
CA ASN A 83 -8.92 -2.29 -8.33
C ASN A 83 -7.71 -1.38 -8.59
N VAL A 84 -7.09 -0.91 -7.52
CA VAL A 84 -5.92 -0.05 -7.65
C VAL A 84 -4.72 -0.85 -8.17
N MET A 85 -4.54 -2.08 -7.69
CA MET A 85 -3.45 -2.93 -8.15
C MET A 85 -3.55 -3.21 -9.64
N LEU A 86 -4.77 -3.38 -10.15
CA LEU A 86 -4.96 -3.68 -11.57
C LEU A 86 -4.52 -2.53 -12.47
N ILE A 87 -4.53 -1.29 -11.97
CA ILE A 87 -4.01 -0.15 -12.72
C ILE A 87 -2.55 -0.37 -13.08
N TYR A 88 -1.79 -0.95 -12.16
CA TYR A 88 -0.35 -1.12 -12.29
C TYR A 88 0.06 -2.51 -12.76
N ASP A 89 -0.91 -3.37 -13.02
CA ASP A 89 -0.65 -4.74 -13.47
C ASP A 89 -0.54 -4.76 -15.00
N LYS A 90 0.32 -3.91 -15.54
CA LYS A 90 0.54 -3.82 -16.98
C LYS A 90 1.90 -4.38 -17.34
N LYS A 91 1.96 -4.98 -18.48
CA LYS A 91 3.21 -5.54 -18.98
C LYS A 91 3.96 -4.53 -19.82
#